data_e2130adc0bdbda7d3e328f2639b8e849
#
_entry.id   e2130adc0bdbda7d3e328f2639b8e849
#
_cell.length_a   1.000
_cell.length_b   1.000
_cell.length_c   1.000
_cell.angle_alpha   90.00
_cell.angle_beta   90.00
_cell.angle_gamma   90.00
#
_symmetry.space_group_name_H-M   'P 1'
#
loop_
_entity.id
_entity.type
_entity.pdbx_description
1 polymer ?
#
loop_
_entity_poly.entity_id
_entity_poly.type
_entity_poly.pdbx_seq_one_letter_code
_entity_poly.pdbx_strand_id
1 'polypeptide(L)'
;MKAVKETLNNVRYAPVSTPLGRLYVAYRGKAVCCVALGSDGRGFERVCERVFGIRPIRDPRLPEDMAKQVLDHLTGRRRFSGRIDLSHLTPFQRRVLRKIRTIPTGQVRSYQWVAKEIGAERAARAVGTALAKNPIPLLIPCHRVVRSDGRLGEYSGGGPSVKAKLLAFEGVDPEDLTRLRSRRKIATGRRRKGGADRPVPVA
;
A
#
# COMPACT_ATOMS: atom_id res chain seq x y z
N MET A 1 -19.55 19.94 -13.09
CA MET A 1 -19.35 19.87 -11.62
C MET A 1 -20.41 19.08 -10.86
N LYS A 2 -21.71 19.09 -11.23
CA LYS A 2 -22.78 18.29 -10.55
C LYS A 2 -22.55 16.76 -10.69
N ALA A 3 -22.25 16.25 -11.87
CA ALA A 3 -22.06 14.81 -12.09
C ALA A 3 -20.87 14.20 -11.29
N VAL A 4 -19.80 14.97 -11.03
CA VAL A 4 -18.67 14.53 -10.21
C VAL A 4 -19.07 14.45 -8.73
N LYS A 5 -19.93 15.36 -8.23
CA LYS A 5 -20.44 15.30 -6.85
C LYS A 5 -21.42 14.14 -6.63
N GLU A 6 -22.28 13.83 -7.59
CA GLU A 6 -23.21 12.67 -7.48
C GLU A 6 -22.46 11.33 -7.46
N THR A 7 -21.38 11.21 -8.24
CA THR A 7 -20.54 10.00 -8.23
C THR A 7 -19.77 9.84 -6.91
N LEU A 8 -19.48 10.93 -6.19
CA LEU A 8 -18.82 10.89 -4.88
C LEU A 8 -19.76 10.45 -3.75
N ASN A 9 -21.07 10.68 -3.87
CA ASN A 9 -22.04 10.44 -2.80
C ASN A 9 -22.39 8.97 -2.54
N ASN A 10 -21.85 8.00 -3.28
CA ASN A 10 -22.21 6.59 -3.13
C ASN A 10 -21.04 5.72 -2.65
N VAL A 11 -20.28 6.21 -1.69
CA VAL A 11 -19.26 5.39 -1.01
C VAL A 11 -19.93 4.62 0.12
N ARG A 12 -19.81 3.31 0.09
CA ARG A 12 -20.29 2.39 1.13
C ARG A 12 -19.09 1.74 1.81
N TYR A 13 -19.28 1.25 3.03
CA TYR A 13 -18.23 0.52 3.73
C TYR A 13 -18.77 -0.59 4.61
N ALA A 14 -17.98 -1.62 4.82
CA ALA A 14 -18.29 -2.68 5.75
C ALA A 14 -17.03 -3.22 6.46
N PRO A 15 -17.20 -3.82 7.64
CA PRO A 15 -16.12 -4.52 8.34
C PRO A 15 -15.90 -5.91 7.75
N VAL A 16 -14.63 -6.36 7.82
CA VAL A 16 -14.21 -7.74 7.54
C VAL A 16 -13.31 -8.20 8.67
N SER A 17 -13.57 -9.36 9.25
CA SER A 17 -12.66 -10.00 10.20
C SER A 17 -11.51 -10.65 9.45
N THR A 18 -10.28 -10.34 9.85
CA THR A 18 -9.06 -10.83 9.19
C THR A 18 -8.06 -11.32 10.23
N PRO A 19 -7.04 -12.11 9.86
CA PRO A 19 -5.95 -12.49 10.77
C PRO A 19 -5.19 -11.29 11.38
N LEU A 20 -5.25 -10.12 10.70
CA LEU A 20 -4.64 -8.88 11.17
C LEU A 20 -5.56 -8.04 12.08
N GLY A 21 -6.76 -8.57 12.40
CA GLY A 21 -7.80 -7.86 13.13
C GLY A 21 -8.94 -7.38 12.22
N ARG A 22 -9.79 -6.48 12.74
CA ARG A 22 -10.92 -5.96 11.99
C ARG A 22 -10.46 -4.96 10.94
N LEU A 23 -10.74 -5.26 9.69
CA LEU A 23 -10.48 -4.39 8.55
C LEU A 23 -11.77 -3.73 8.11
N TYR A 24 -11.75 -2.43 7.89
CA TYR A 24 -12.84 -1.70 7.26
C TYR A 24 -12.47 -1.44 5.80
N VAL A 25 -13.42 -1.71 4.90
CA VAL A 25 -13.23 -1.57 3.46
C VAL A 25 -14.33 -0.68 2.92
N ALA A 26 -13.96 0.48 2.37
CA ALA A 26 -14.88 1.33 1.62
C ALA A 26 -14.79 1.03 0.12
N TYR A 27 -15.94 1.09 -0.53
CA TYR A 27 -16.06 0.78 -1.94
C TYR A 27 -17.13 1.63 -2.61
N ARG A 28 -16.98 1.77 -3.92
CA ARG A 28 -17.93 2.43 -4.81
C ARG A 28 -18.24 1.48 -5.95
N GLY A 29 -19.50 1.03 -6.03
CA GLY A 29 -19.87 -0.06 -6.93
C GLY A 29 -18.99 -1.30 -6.67
N LYS A 30 -18.22 -1.74 -7.67
CA LYS A 30 -17.31 -2.90 -7.56
C LYS A 30 -15.85 -2.51 -7.28
N ALA A 31 -15.55 -1.24 -6.99
CA ALA A 31 -14.18 -0.77 -6.78
C ALA A 31 -13.89 -0.42 -5.31
N VAL A 32 -12.85 -0.98 -4.74
CA VAL A 32 -12.35 -0.60 -3.41
C VAL A 32 -11.69 0.77 -3.50
N CYS A 33 -12.03 1.68 -2.59
CA CYS A 33 -11.52 3.05 -2.57
C CYS A 33 -10.81 3.47 -1.27
N CYS A 34 -11.09 2.80 -0.14
CA CYS A 34 -10.38 3.02 1.10
C CYS A 34 -10.34 1.75 1.95
N VAL A 35 -9.24 1.57 2.68
CA VAL A 35 -9.05 0.43 3.61
C VAL A 35 -8.33 0.93 4.85
N ALA A 36 -8.79 0.53 6.03
CA ALA A 36 -8.04 0.75 7.26
C ALA A 36 -8.27 -0.39 8.26
N LEU A 37 -7.23 -0.73 9.02
CA LEU A 37 -7.35 -1.51 10.23
C LEU A 37 -7.90 -0.61 11.34
N GLY A 38 -8.82 -1.10 12.14
CA GLY A 38 -9.39 -0.29 13.21
C GLY A 38 -10.32 -1.07 14.13
N SER A 39 -10.58 -0.48 15.28
CA SER A 39 -11.45 -1.05 16.31
C SER A 39 -12.91 -0.66 16.13
N ASP A 40 -13.20 0.46 15.49
CA ASP A 40 -14.54 1.00 15.34
C ASP A 40 -14.82 1.63 13.97
N GLY A 41 -16.10 1.63 13.59
CA GLY A 41 -16.55 2.18 12.31
C GLY A 41 -16.50 3.71 12.25
N ARG A 42 -16.68 4.41 13.38
CA ARG A 42 -16.64 5.89 13.43
C ARG A 42 -15.24 6.41 13.14
N GLY A 43 -14.19 5.71 13.64
CA GLY A 43 -12.81 6.00 13.28
C GLY A 43 -12.57 5.89 11.78
N PHE A 44 -13.09 4.83 11.17
CA PHE A 44 -13.00 4.63 9.73
C PHE A 44 -13.77 5.67 8.91
N GLU A 45 -14.97 6.06 9.35
CA GLU A 45 -15.75 7.13 8.73
C GLU A 45 -14.94 8.44 8.67
N ARG A 46 -14.29 8.83 9.78
CA ARG A 46 -13.39 10.01 9.81
C ARG A 46 -12.22 9.91 8.83
N VAL A 47 -11.69 8.70 8.62
CA VAL A 47 -10.66 8.47 7.59
C VAL A 47 -11.24 8.74 6.20
N CYS A 48 -12.42 8.21 5.89
CA CYS A 48 -13.09 8.44 4.61
C CYS A 48 -13.44 9.92 4.40
N GLU A 49 -13.95 10.61 5.42
CA GLU A 49 -14.23 12.04 5.37
C GLU A 49 -12.97 12.85 5.03
N ARG A 50 -11.83 12.51 5.61
CA ARG A 50 -10.55 13.17 5.31
C ARG A 50 -10.07 12.89 3.90
N VAL A 51 -10.29 11.68 3.39
CA VAL A 51 -9.81 11.26 2.06
C VAL A 51 -10.72 11.76 0.95
N PHE A 52 -12.03 11.72 1.13
CA PHE A 52 -13.02 11.96 0.09
C PHE A 52 -13.87 13.22 0.30
N GLY A 53 -13.83 13.81 1.52
CA GLY A 53 -14.71 14.93 1.90
C GLY A 53 -16.18 14.52 2.11
N ILE A 54 -16.44 13.22 2.25
CA ILE A 54 -17.80 12.67 2.43
C ILE A 54 -17.79 11.57 3.49
N ARG A 55 -18.92 11.42 4.18
CA ARG A 55 -19.17 10.32 5.11
C ARG A 55 -19.71 9.11 4.34
N PRO A 56 -19.05 7.93 4.44
CA PRO A 56 -19.51 6.73 3.75
C PRO A 56 -20.75 6.14 4.44
N ILE A 57 -21.58 5.42 3.67
CA ILE A 57 -22.74 4.69 4.17
C ILE A 57 -22.28 3.32 4.66
N ARG A 58 -22.67 2.96 5.88
CA ARG A 58 -22.33 1.65 6.44
C ARG A 58 -23.22 0.55 5.86
N ASP A 59 -22.60 -0.52 5.39
CA ASP A 59 -23.23 -1.78 5.06
C ASP A 59 -22.98 -2.83 6.15
N PRO A 60 -23.88 -3.79 6.35
CA PRO A 60 -23.69 -4.86 7.34
C PRO A 60 -22.51 -5.77 6.96
N ARG A 61 -22.30 -6.00 5.67
CA ARG A 61 -21.22 -6.86 5.12
C ARG A 61 -20.77 -6.37 3.75
N LEU A 62 -19.53 -6.71 3.38
CA LEU A 62 -19.03 -6.51 2.01
C LEU A 62 -19.79 -7.42 1.03
N PRO A 63 -19.89 -7.01 -0.25
CA PRO A 63 -20.22 -7.93 -1.33
C PRO A 63 -19.32 -9.19 -1.25
N GLU A 64 -19.93 -10.35 -1.40
CA GLU A 64 -19.27 -11.64 -1.14
C GLU A 64 -17.97 -11.83 -1.93
N ASP A 65 -18.00 -11.57 -3.24
CA ASP A 65 -16.83 -11.63 -4.10
C ASP A 65 -15.70 -10.71 -3.64
N MET A 66 -16.05 -9.51 -3.15
CA MET A 66 -15.08 -8.54 -2.66
C MET A 66 -14.49 -9.00 -1.33
N ALA A 67 -15.32 -9.49 -0.41
CA ALA A 67 -14.87 -10.03 0.86
C ALA A 67 -13.92 -11.21 0.66
N LYS A 68 -14.26 -12.15 -0.21
CA LYS A 68 -13.43 -13.28 -0.58
C LYS A 68 -12.07 -12.85 -1.14
N GLN A 69 -12.06 -11.91 -2.11
CA GLN A 69 -10.80 -11.42 -2.69
C GLN A 69 -9.92 -10.69 -1.68
N VAL A 70 -10.50 -9.93 -0.76
CA VAL A 70 -9.76 -9.25 0.32
C VAL A 70 -9.13 -10.29 1.24
N LEU A 71 -9.89 -11.28 1.71
CA LEU A 71 -9.42 -12.33 2.58
C LEU A 71 -8.34 -13.21 1.94
N ASP A 72 -8.56 -13.65 0.70
CA ASP A 72 -7.58 -14.44 -0.05
C ASP A 72 -6.25 -13.68 -0.20
N HIS A 73 -6.31 -12.37 -0.41
CA HIS A 73 -5.10 -11.54 -0.51
C HIS A 73 -4.36 -11.43 0.83
N LEU A 74 -5.08 -11.17 1.92
CA LEU A 74 -4.48 -11.00 3.25
C LEU A 74 -3.95 -12.30 3.85
N THR A 75 -4.48 -13.44 3.41
CA THR A 75 -3.99 -14.77 3.80
C THR A 75 -2.94 -15.34 2.85
N GLY A 76 -2.50 -14.56 1.85
CA GLY A 76 -1.50 -15.00 0.88
C GLY A 76 -1.98 -16.02 -0.15
N ARG A 77 -3.26 -16.42 -0.11
CA ARG A 77 -3.83 -17.44 -1.03
C ARG A 77 -3.87 -16.97 -2.48
N ARG A 78 -4.26 -15.70 -2.70
CA ARG A 78 -4.37 -15.10 -4.02
C ARG A 78 -4.17 -13.60 -3.94
N ARG A 79 -3.46 -13.04 -4.91
CA ARG A 79 -3.31 -11.59 -5.02
C ARG A 79 -4.66 -10.92 -5.30
N PHE A 80 -4.93 -9.76 -4.66
CA PHE A 80 -6.11 -8.97 -4.93
C PHE A 80 -6.15 -8.51 -6.40
N SER A 81 -7.13 -8.99 -7.15
CA SER A 81 -7.35 -8.69 -8.58
C SER A 81 -8.53 -7.73 -8.80
N GLY A 82 -9.28 -7.41 -7.74
CA GLY A 82 -10.45 -6.54 -7.80
C GLY A 82 -10.11 -5.12 -8.26
N ARG A 83 -11.15 -4.40 -8.65
CA ARG A 83 -11.04 -3.00 -9.05
C ARG A 83 -10.66 -2.12 -7.86
N ILE A 84 -9.80 -1.13 -8.12
CA ILE A 84 -9.36 -0.13 -7.15
C ILE A 84 -9.65 1.24 -7.73
N ASP A 85 -10.35 2.08 -6.97
CA ASP A 85 -10.61 3.47 -7.31
C ASP A 85 -9.58 4.40 -6.66
N LEU A 86 -8.73 4.98 -7.48
CA LEU A 86 -7.73 5.98 -7.11
C LEU A 86 -8.01 7.34 -7.79
N SER A 87 -9.23 7.56 -8.26
CA SER A 87 -9.59 8.74 -9.09
C SER A 87 -9.35 10.07 -8.37
N HIS A 88 -9.49 10.08 -7.04
CA HIS A 88 -9.27 11.25 -6.17
C HIS A 88 -7.79 11.62 -5.96
N LEU A 89 -6.88 10.75 -6.39
CA LEU A 89 -5.43 10.98 -6.25
C LEU A 89 -4.85 11.69 -7.48
N THR A 90 -3.71 12.39 -7.28
CA THR A 90 -2.98 13.02 -8.38
C THR A 90 -2.43 11.98 -9.37
N PRO A 91 -2.14 12.37 -10.63
CA PRO A 91 -1.52 11.47 -11.59
C PRO A 91 -0.23 10.83 -11.09
N PHE A 92 0.62 11.59 -10.38
CA PHE A 92 1.86 11.08 -9.80
C PHE A 92 1.59 10.02 -8.72
N GLN A 93 0.68 10.29 -7.76
CA GLN A 93 0.30 9.34 -6.73
C GLN A 93 -0.25 8.03 -7.33
N ARG A 94 -1.12 8.14 -8.34
CA ARG A 94 -1.64 6.95 -9.05
C ARG A 94 -0.54 6.12 -9.70
N ARG A 95 0.47 6.75 -10.34
CA ARG A 95 1.61 6.03 -10.92
C ARG A 95 2.40 5.29 -9.85
N VAL A 96 2.72 5.97 -8.74
CA VAL A 96 3.41 5.36 -7.59
C VAL A 96 2.65 4.15 -7.06
N LEU A 97 1.36 4.31 -6.72
CA LEU A 97 0.56 3.25 -6.12
C LEU A 97 0.33 2.07 -7.08
N ARG A 98 0.16 2.32 -8.37
CA ARG A 98 0.09 1.25 -9.38
C ARG A 98 1.40 0.48 -9.46
N LYS A 99 2.54 1.18 -9.42
CA LYS A 99 3.85 0.52 -9.47
C LYS A 99 4.09 -0.37 -8.25
N ILE A 100 3.85 0.12 -7.04
CA ILE A 100 4.11 -0.70 -5.84
C ILE A 100 3.19 -1.92 -5.74
N ARG A 101 2.02 -1.92 -6.38
CA ARG A 101 1.18 -3.13 -6.49
C ARG A 101 1.88 -4.27 -7.22
N THR A 102 2.92 -4.02 -8.00
CA THR A 102 3.67 -5.08 -8.68
C THR A 102 4.67 -5.77 -7.77
N ILE A 103 4.97 -5.23 -6.58
CA ILE A 103 5.91 -5.84 -5.63
C ILE A 103 5.29 -7.10 -5.04
N PRO A 104 5.88 -8.28 -5.21
CA PRO A 104 5.35 -9.52 -4.67
C PRO A 104 5.38 -9.53 -3.13
N THR A 105 4.58 -10.42 -2.53
CA THR A 105 4.67 -10.76 -1.11
C THR A 105 6.05 -11.31 -0.80
N GLY A 106 6.59 -11.01 0.38
CA GLY A 106 7.92 -11.43 0.78
C GLY A 106 9.07 -10.63 0.16
N GLN A 107 8.80 -9.65 -0.68
CA GLN A 107 9.83 -8.82 -1.31
C GLN A 107 9.68 -7.35 -0.94
N VAL A 108 10.81 -6.67 -0.83
CA VAL A 108 10.87 -5.23 -0.60
C VAL A 108 11.59 -4.51 -1.74
N ARG A 109 11.27 -3.23 -1.90
CA ARG A 109 11.93 -2.33 -2.86
C ARG A 109 12.24 -1.00 -2.18
N SER A 110 13.27 -0.30 -2.68
CA SER A 110 13.58 1.03 -2.17
C SER A 110 12.66 2.10 -2.74
N TYR A 111 12.48 3.22 -2.03
CA TYR A 111 11.82 4.42 -2.58
C TYR A 111 12.49 4.88 -3.87
N GLN A 112 13.82 4.76 -3.96
CA GLN A 112 14.59 5.10 -5.14
C GLN A 112 14.26 4.18 -6.32
N TRP A 113 14.11 2.87 -6.06
CA TRP A 113 13.68 1.92 -7.09
C TRP A 113 12.30 2.32 -7.64
N VAL A 114 11.32 2.61 -6.78
CA VAL A 114 9.99 3.03 -7.23
C VAL A 114 10.07 4.30 -8.08
N ALA A 115 10.87 5.29 -7.67
CA ALA A 115 11.07 6.54 -8.40
C ALA A 115 11.64 6.28 -9.80
N LYS A 116 12.64 5.41 -9.92
CA LYS A 116 13.24 5.00 -11.20
C LYS A 116 12.21 4.32 -12.11
N GLU A 117 11.48 3.37 -11.57
CA GLU A 117 10.49 2.57 -12.32
C GLU A 117 9.29 3.39 -12.87
N ILE A 118 9.02 4.55 -12.29
CA ILE A 118 7.99 5.47 -12.79
C ILE A 118 8.56 6.61 -13.65
N GLY A 119 9.84 6.55 -14.02
CA GLY A 119 10.51 7.59 -14.83
C GLY A 119 10.70 8.92 -14.10
N ALA A 120 10.86 8.89 -12.76
CA ALA A 120 11.02 10.08 -11.92
C ALA A 120 12.20 9.89 -10.93
N GLU A 121 13.38 9.60 -11.45
CA GLU A 121 14.55 9.11 -10.68
C GLU A 121 14.94 9.97 -9.46
N ARG A 122 14.76 11.29 -9.53
CA ARG A 122 15.08 12.21 -8.42
C ARG A 122 13.93 12.37 -7.40
N ALA A 123 12.80 11.66 -7.58
CA ALA A 123 11.56 11.88 -6.83
C ALA A 123 11.36 10.93 -5.65
N ALA A 124 12.41 10.31 -5.08
CA ALA A 124 12.27 9.35 -3.97
C ALA A 124 11.52 9.92 -2.74
N ARG A 125 11.72 11.21 -2.41
CA ARG A 125 10.95 11.89 -1.34
C ARG A 125 9.49 12.04 -1.71
N ALA A 126 9.20 12.43 -2.95
CA ALA A 126 7.82 12.57 -3.44
C ALA A 126 7.11 11.19 -3.49
N VAL A 127 7.82 10.10 -3.80
CA VAL A 127 7.32 8.74 -3.66
C VAL A 127 6.92 8.48 -2.21
N GLY A 128 7.75 8.80 -1.22
CA GLY A 128 7.41 8.67 0.19
C GLY A 128 6.12 9.42 0.57
N THR A 129 5.99 10.67 0.12
CA THR A 129 4.77 11.48 0.32
C THR A 129 3.54 10.85 -0.36
N ALA A 130 3.70 10.28 -1.55
CA ALA A 130 2.62 9.58 -2.25
C ALA A 130 2.19 8.30 -1.49
N LEU A 131 3.14 7.53 -0.95
CA LEU A 131 2.86 6.35 -0.14
C LEU A 131 2.18 6.69 1.18
N ALA A 132 2.54 7.80 1.83
CA ALA A 132 1.87 8.27 3.04
C ALA A 132 0.39 8.61 2.81
N LYS A 133 0.01 8.93 1.58
CA LYS A 133 -1.36 9.20 1.15
C LYS A 133 -2.07 7.99 0.53
N ASN A 134 -1.53 6.77 0.69
CA ASN A 134 -2.18 5.57 0.21
C ASN A 134 -3.50 5.32 0.95
N PRO A 135 -4.66 5.40 0.30
CA PRO A 135 -5.96 5.19 0.95
C PRO A 135 -6.33 3.70 1.09
N ILE A 136 -5.56 2.80 0.46
CA ILE A 136 -5.88 1.37 0.37
C ILE A 136 -4.68 0.55 0.85
N PRO A 137 -4.15 0.78 2.07
CA PRO A 137 -3.03 -0.01 2.59
C PRO A 137 -3.38 -1.50 2.63
N LEU A 138 -2.39 -2.36 2.69
CA LEU A 138 -2.46 -3.81 2.59
C LEU A 138 -2.76 -4.29 1.16
N LEU A 139 -3.87 -3.89 0.54
CA LEU A 139 -4.17 -4.23 -0.86
C LEU A 139 -3.24 -3.52 -1.85
N ILE A 140 -2.76 -2.33 -1.49
CA ILE A 140 -1.64 -1.64 -2.14
C ILE A 140 -0.48 -1.63 -1.15
N PRO A 141 0.54 -2.46 -1.33
CA PRO A 141 1.50 -2.82 -0.30
C PRO A 141 2.58 -1.74 -0.08
N CYS A 142 2.21 -0.56 0.42
CA CYS A 142 3.17 0.50 0.72
C CYS A 142 4.18 0.12 1.82
N HIS A 143 3.86 -0.87 2.66
CA HIS A 143 4.78 -1.44 3.65
C HIS A 143 5.98 -2.16 3.00
N ARG A 144 5.87 -2.65 1.75
CA ARG A 144 6.97 -3.28 1.00
C ARG A 144 7.98 -2.27 0.42
N VAL A 145 7.76 -0.96 0.65
CA VAL A 145 8.72 0.06 0.20
C VAL A 145 9.51 0.58 1.39
N VAL A 146 10.83 0.41 1.34
CA VAL A 146 11.77 0.71 2.43
C VAL A 146 12.83 1.71 1.94
N ARG A 147 13.68 2.20 2.85
CA ARG A 147 14.78 3.09 2.49
C ARG A 147 15.90 2.29 1.82
N SER A 148 16.65 2.93 0.94
CA SER A 148 17.81 2.31 0.28
C SER A 148 18.97 1.94 1.24
N ASP A 149 18.93 2.44 2.49
CA ASP A 149 19.86 2.08 3.55
C ASP A 149 19.36 0.90 4.42
N GLY A 150 18.27 0.22 4.02
CA GLY A 150 17.68 -0.90 4.74
C GLY A 150 16.79 -0.52 5.92
N ARG A 151 16.68 0.78 6.26
CA ARG A 151 15.72 1.21 7.29
C ARG A 151 14.30 1.15 6.75
N LEU A 152 13.35 0.81 7.61
CA LEU A 152 11.94 0.65 7.23
C LEU A 152 11.33 1.95 6.66
N GLY A 153 11.69 3.11 7.23
CA GLY A 153 11.00 4.37 6.95
C GLY A 153 9.62 4.40 7.58
N GLU A 154 8.94 5.53 7.43
CA GLU A 154 7.59 5.76 7.98
C GLU A 154 6.51 4.88 7.35
N TYR A 155 5.43 4.66 8.10
CA TYR A 155 4.25 3.94 7.63
C TYR A 155 2.97 4.59 8.17
N SER A 156 2.13 5.07 7.27
CA SER A 156 0.87 5.76 7.63
C SER A 156 -0.17 4.86 8.30
N GLY A 157 -0.06 3.55 8.13
CA GLY A 157 -0.96 2.56 8.72
C GLY A 157 -0.55 2.08 10.13
N GLY A 158 0.14 2.92 10.92
CA GLY A 158 0.47 2.59 12.32
C GLY A 158 1.97 2.64 12.65
N GLY A 159 2.76 3.32 11.83
CA GLY A 159 4.19 3.56 12.09
C GLY A 159 5.13 2.39 11.76
N PRO A 160 6.43 2.56 12.03
CA PRO A 160 7.46 1.59 11.66
C PRO A 160 7.29 0.21 12.30
N SER A 161 6.76 0.14 13.53
CA SER A 161 6.52 -1.12 14.24
C SER A 161 5.46 -1.99 13.56
N VAL A 162 4.37 -1.38 13.09
CA VAL A 162 3.33 -2.09 12.31
C VAL A 162 3.88 -2.54 10.97
N LYS A 163 4.68 -1.70 10.32
CA LYS A 163 5.36 -2.05 9.06
C LYS A 163 6.27 -3.26 9.23
N ALA A 164 7.07 -3.32 10.31
CA ALA A 164 7.92 -4.46 10.63
C ALA A 164 7.11 -5.75 10.80
N LYS A 165 6.00 -5.69 11.56
CA LYS A 165 5.12 -6.85 11.75
C LYS A 165 4.51 -7.34 10.44
N LEU A 166 4.09 -6.44 9.55
CA LEU A 166 3.56 -6.80 8.23
C LEU A 166 4.61 -7.49 7.36
N LEU A 167 5.83 -6.95 7.33
CA LEU A 167 6.93 -7.55 6.58
C LEU A 167 7.32 -8.93 7.13
N ALA A 168 7.41 -9.07 8.45
CA ALA A 168 7.66 -10.37 9.09
C ALA A 168 6.54 -11.38 8.80
N PHE A 169 5.27 -10.95 8.82
CA PHE A 169 4.13 -11.80 8.45
C PHE A 169 4.21 -12.27 6.99
N GLU A 170 4.79 -11.46 6.11
CA GLU A 170 5.04 -11.80 4.70
C GLU A 170 6.34 -12.60 4.48
N GLY A 171 7.05 -12.96 5.54
CA GLY A 171 8.29 -13.74 5.45
C GLY A 171 9.53 -12.93 5.04
N VAL A 172 9.49 -11.61 5.17
CA VAL A 172 10.68 -10.77 4.91
C VAL A 172 11.62 -10.86 6.11
N ASP A 173 12.84 -11.39 5.89
CA ASP A 173 13.88 -11.46 6.91
C ASP A 173 14.44 -10.05 7.21
N PRO A 174 14.60 -9.67 8.49
CA PRO A 174 15.34 -8.47 8.88
C PRO A 174 16.77 -8.40 8.30
N GLU A 175 17.42 -9.54 8.09
CA GLU A 175 18.73 -9.61 7.44
C GLU A 175 18.68 -9.15 5.97
N ASP A 176 17.61 -9.40 5.24
CA ASP A 176 17.45 -8.91 3.87
C ASP A 176 17.42 -7.38 3.80
N LEU A 177 16.84 -6.75 4.81
CA LEU A 177 16.91 -5.30 4.97
C LEU A 177 18.34 -4.81 5.23
N THR A 178 19.13 -5.59 5.97
CA THR A 178 20.54 -5.31 6.26
C THR A 178 21.41 -5.50 5.03
N ARG A 179 21.12 -6.48 4.18
CA ARG A 179 21.82 -6.72 2.90
C ARG A 179 21.63 -5.57 1.90
N LEU A 180 20.46 -4.92 1.88
CA LEU A 180 20.25 -3.68 1.13
C LEU A 180 21.22 -2.58 1.60
N ARG A 181 21.52 -2.54 2.90
CA ARG A 181 22.48 -1.63 3.54
C ARG A 181 23.93 -1.87 3.09
N SER A 182 24.32 -3.13 2.99
CA SER A 182 25.69 -3.54 2.61
C SER A 182 25.96 -3.27 1.13
N ARG A 183 25.01 -3.51 0.23
CA ARG A 183 25.14 -3.24 -1.20
C ARG A 183 25.35 -1.75 -1.51
N ARG A 184 24.81 -0.84 -0.70
CA ARG A 184 25.08 0.60 -0.85
C ARG A 184 26.50 0.98 -0.48
N LYS A 185 27.12 0.37 0.55
CA LYS A 185 28.51 0.61 0.93
C LYS A 185 29.49 0.18 -0.18
N ILE A 186 29.17 -0.90 -0.90
CA ILE A 186 29.99 -1.40 -2.02
C ILE A 186 29.81 -0.51 -3.27
N ALA A 187 28.60 0.00 -3.53
CA ALA A 187 28.33 0.85 -4.68
C ALA A 187 28.93 2.28 -4.57
N THR A 188 29.16 2.77 -3.36
CA THR A 188 29.85 4.06 -3.13
C THR A 188 31.37 3.93 -3.21
N GLY A 189 31.94 2.72 -3.15
CA GLY A 189 33.36 2.45 -3.25
C GLY A 189 33.89 2.10 -4.64
N ARG A 190 33.05 1.83 -5.63
CA ARG A 190 33.43 1.56 -7.01
C ARG A 190 32.36 2.02 -7.99
N ARG A 191 32.68 3.05 -8.76
CA ARG A 191 31.94 3.44 -9.97
C ARG A 191 31.97 2.25 -10.96
N ARG A 192 30.99 1.34 -10.90
CA ARG A 192 30.72 0.40 -11.98
C ARG A 192 29.36 0.73 -12.59
N LYS A 193 29.38 1.01 -13.89
CA LYS A 193 28.19 1.08 -14.76
C LYS A 193 27.46 -0.25 -14.70
N GLY A 194 26.13 -0.22 -14.53
CA GLY A 194 25.22 -1.31 -14.81
C GLY A 194 25.06 -2.31 -13.65
N GLY A 195 24.01 -2.13 -12.89
CA GLY A 195 23.49 -3.13 -11.97
C GLY A 195 22.01 -2.81 -11.67
N ALA A 196 21.11 -3.53 -12.32
CA ALA A 196 19.69 -3.47 -11.98
C ALA A 196 19.52 -3.88 -10.51
N ASP A 197 18.68 -3.13 -9.80
CA ASP A 197 18.24 -3.44 -8.43
C ASP A 197 17.42 -4.75 -8.50
N ARG A 198 18.11 -5.88 -8.47
CA ARG A 198 17.50 -7.21 -8.53
C ARG A 198 16.71 -7.44 -7.24
N PRO A 199 15.54 -8.10 -7.31
CA PRO A 199 14.84 -8.56 -6.12
C PRO A 199 15.78 -9.43 -5.28
N VAL A 200 15.71 -9.28 -3.95
CA VAL A 200 16.34 -10.23 -3.05
C VAL A 200 15.51 -11.51 -3.16
N PRO A 201 16.04 -12.64 -3.65
CA PRO A 201 15.30 -13.88 -3.66
C PRO A 201 15.05 -14.31 -2.22
N VAL A 202 13.82 -14.68 -1.94
CA VAL A 202 13.48 -15.43 -0.72
C VAL A 202 13.81 -16.87 -1.06
N ALA A 203 14.72 -17.48 -0.33
CA ALA A 203 14.94 -18.91 -0.34
C ALA A 203 13.80 -19.60 0.41
#